data_427980ca6c042a313a4221d64b84bcd4
#
_entry.id   427980ca6c042a313a4221d64b84bcd4
#
_cell.length_a   1.000
_cell.length_b   1.000
_cell.length_c   1.000
_cell.angle_alpha   90.00
_cell.angle_beta   90.00
_cell.angle_gamma   90.00
#
_symmetry.space_group_name_H-M   'P 1'
#
loop_
_entity.id
_entity.type
_entity.pdbx_description
1 polymer ?
#
loop_
_entity_poly.entity_id
_entity_poly.type
_entity_poly.pdbx_seq_one_letter_code
_entity_poly.pdbx_strand_id
1 'polypeptide(L)'
;MMEILLYLPARALIAFLQALPITWVARLGRVGGGIAWLVDRRHRRVALRNLTLCFGGEKTSREIRALARENFRRIGESFACAAKTAGMSFEALQPRVEFVADSQVLSPPGGQKPQSIVAAIGHFGNFEIYARFGHLAPAYTCGTTYRALRQPLLNGLLQSLRERSGCVFFERRFDGPVLRAFMNQPGVMLGLLSDQHGGKSGLRLPFLGHECSTSPAPAIFALRYHCALYTGICYRVGLARWRIEAGAQIATHENGRPRSTEAIMLDVNRAFEAAVRRDPANWFWVHNRWKGGSPKSKVQSPESAEMAAGE
;
A
#
# COMPACT_ATOMS: atom_id res chain seq x y z
N MET A 1 12.99 -18.99 -24.30
CA MET A 1 13.64 -20.00 -23.43
C MET A 1 13.87 -19.48 -22.02
N MET A 2 14.55 -18.34 -21.82
CA MET A 2 14.82 -17.79 -20.48
C MET A 2 13.55 -17.45 -19.68
N GLU A 3 12.49 -16.99 -20.29
CA GLU A 3 11.22 -16.66 -19.63
C GLU A 3 10.50 -17.91 -19.07
N ILE A 4 10.51 -19.02 -19.82
CA ILE A 4 9.95 -20.30 -19.38
C ILE A 4 10.70 -20.84 -18.16
N LEU A 5 12.02 -20.65 -18.10
CA LEU A 5 12.86 -21.04 -16.96
C LEU A 5 12.49 -20.30 -15.66
N LEU A 6 11.95 -19.09 -15.76
CA LEU A 6 11.43 -18.34 -14.61
C LEU A 6 9.96 -18.67 -14.31
N TYR A 7 9.15 -18.87 -15.35
CA TYR A 7 7.72 -19.11 -15.24
C TYR A 7 7.37 -20.44 -14.58
N LEU A 8 8.00 -21.53 -15.02
CA LEU A 8 7.68 -22.86 -14.48
C LEU A 8 7.97 -22.99 -12.97
N PRO A 9 9.15 -22.56 -12.45
CA PRO A 9 9.39 -22.58 -11.01
C PRO A 9 8.44 -21.64 -10.23
N ALA A 10 8.12 -20.46 -10.78
CA ALA A 10 7.18 -19.55 -10.15
C ALA A 10 5.78 -20.16 -10.05
N ARG A 11 5.29 -20.77 -11.12
CA ARG A 11 3.99 -21.47 -11.14
C ARG A 11 3.97 -22.66 -10.19
N ALA A 12 5.03 -23.47 -10.17
CA ALA A 12 5.14 -24.62 -9.26
C ALA A 12 5.15 -24.16 -7.79
N LEU A 13 5.91 -23.10 -7.47
CA LEU A 13 5.94 -22.52 -6.13
C LEU A 13 4.55 -22.00 -5.72
N ILE A 14 3.84 -21.27 -6.59
CA ILE A 14 2.50 -20.78 -6.30
C ILE A 14 1.54 -21.95 -6.06
N ALA A 15 1.55 -22.99 -6.91
CA ALA A 15 0.72 -24.17 -6.74
C ALA A 15 1.01 -24.88 -5.40
N PHE A 16 2.29 -25.03 -5.06
CA PHE A 16 2.72 -25.57 -3.76
C PHE A 16 2.18 -24.75 -2.58
N LEU A 17 2.35 -23.42 -2.60
CA LEU A 17 1.84 -22.54 -1.54
C LEU A 17 0.31 -22.59 -1.45
N GLN A 18 -0.39 -22.71 -2.59
CA GLN A 18 -1.85 -22.80 -2.61
C GLN A 18 -2.36 -24.15 -2.07
N ALA A 19 -1.60 -25.23 -2.16
CA ALA A 19 -1.95 -26.53 -1.59
C ALA A 19 -1.83 -26.60 -0.07
N LEU A 20 -0.94 -25.77 0.55
CA LEU A 20 -0.68 -25.81 1.98
C LEU A 20 -1.72 -25.03 2.81
N PRO A 21 -1.94 -25.39 4.08
CA PRO A 21 -2.68 -24.55 5.03
C PRO A 21 -2.03 -23.17 5.17
N ILE A 22 -2.83 -22.11 5.24
CA ILE A 22 -2.31 -20.71 5.21
C ILE A 22 -1.34 -20.39 6.35
N THR A 23 -1.49 -21.02 7.51
CA THR A 23 -0.56 -20.84 8.64
C THR A 23 0.83 -21.41 8.36
N TRP A 24 0.93 -22.50 7.61
CA TRP A 24 2.20 -23.04 7.15
C TRP A 24 2.82 -22.16 6.08
N VAL A 25 2.02 -21.67 5.14
CA VAL A 25 2.48 -20.70 4.13
C VAL A 25 3.06 -19.45 4.79
N ALA A 26 2.40 -18.91 5.82
CA ALA A 26 2.90 -17.76 6.56
C ALA A 26 4.23 -18.06 7.27
N ARG A 27 4.37 -19.23 7.91
CA ARG A 27 5.64 -19.65 8.55
C ARG A 27 6.77 -19.81 7.54
N LEU A 28 6.51 -20.49 6.42
CA LEU A 28 7.48 -20.64 5.32
C LEU A 28 7.88 -19.28 4.75
N GLY A 29 6.91 -18.38 4.54
CA GLY A 29 7.17 -17.02 4.10
C GLY A 29 8.08 -16.26 5.07
N ARG A 30 7.85 -16.35 6.38
CA ARG A 30 8.72 -15.75 7.41
C ARG A 30 10.15 -16.34 7.40
N VAL A 31 10.28 -17.64 7.20
CA VAL A 31 11.60 -18.29 7.04
C VAL A 31 12.27 -17.75 5.76
N GLY A 32 11.57 -17.73 4.63
CA GLY A 32 12.08 -17.18 3.38
C GLY A 32 12.52 -15.71 3.51
N GLY A 33 11.72 -14.86 4.19
CA GLY A 33 12.10 -13.48 4.51
C GLY A 33 13.34 -13.41 5.42
N GLY A 34 13.49 -14.34 6.37
CA GLY A 34 14.69 -14.47 7.19
C GLY A 34 15.93 -14.85 6.38
N ILE A 35 15.79 -15.74 5.41
CA ILE A 35 16.87 -16.10 4.46
C ILE A 35 17.20 -14.90 3.57
N ALA A 36 16.18 -14.21 3.04
CA ALA A 36 16.38 -13.00 2.24
C ALA A 36 17.16 -11.92 3.01
N TRP A 37 16.91 -11.76 4.32
CA TRP A 37 17.70 -10.88 5.19
C TRP A 37 19.20 -11.23 5.17
N LEU A 38 19.55 -12.50 5.10
CA LEU A 38 20.95 -12.95 5.09
C LEU A 38 21.61 -12.73 3.73
N VAL A 39 20.91 -13.05 2.63
CA VAL A 39 21.50 -13.10 1.28
C VAL A 39 21.31 -11.82 0.49
N ASP A 40 20.18 -11.10 0.63
CA ASP A 40 19.89 -9.88 -0.12
C ASP A 40 20.52 -8.65 0.54
N ARG A 41 21.81 -8.50 0.30
CA ARG A 41 22.60 -7.36 0.82
C ARG A 41 22.10 -6.00 0.33
N ARG A 42 21.51 -5.95 -0.88
CA ARG A 42 21.03 -4.70 -1.50
C ARG A 42 19.82 -4.14 -0.76
N HIS A 43 18.75 -4.91 -0.66
CA HIS A 43 17.52 -4.46 0.00
C HIS A 43 17.70 -4.30 1.51
N ARG A 44 18.56 -5.16 2.13
CA ARG A 44 18.94 -4.98 3.54
C ARG A 44 19.59 -3.61 3.80
N ARG A 45 20.54 -3.18 2.95
CA ARG A 45 21.15 -1.86 3.06
C ARG A 45 20.13 -0.73 2.90
N VAL A 46 19.17 -0.86 1.96
CA VAL A 46 18.09 0.11 1.77
C VAL A 46 17.23 0.20 3.02
N ALA A 47 16.75 -0.93 3.54
CA ALA A 47 15.91 -0.95 4.74
C ALA A 47 16.62 -0.37 5.97
N LEU A 48 17.86 -0.75 6.22
CA LEU A 48 18.66 -0.20 7.33
C LEU A 48 18.85 1.31 7.19
N ARG A 49 19.23 1.80 5.99
CA ARG A 49 19.39 3.23 5.74
C ARG A 49 18.10 4.01 5.98
N ASN A 50 16.98 3.53 5.45
CA ASN A 50 15.68 4.18 5.60
C ASN A 50 15.24 4.21 7.07
N LEU A 51 15.37 3.10 7.80
CA LEU A 51 15.04 3.01 9.21
C LEU A 51 15.95 3.91 10.08
N THR A 52 17.27 3.95 9.78
CA THR A 52 18.19 4.84 10.47
C THR A 52 17.85 6.31 10.19
N LEU A 53 17.49 6.65 8.94
CA LEU A 53 17.07 8.00 8.58
C LEU A 53 15.86 8.43 9.40
N CYS A 54 14.82 7.59 9.52
CA CYS A 54 13.55 7.96 10.15
C CYS A 54 13.55 7.79 11.68
N PHE A 55 14.30 6.82 12.21
CA PHE A 55 14.25 6.46 13.63
C PHE A 55 15.61 6.49 14.34
N GLY A 56 16.67 6.93 13.68
CA GLY A 56 18.01 6.94 14.28
C GLY A 56 18.17 7.89 15.47
N GLY A 57 17.28 8.87 15.62
CA GLY A 57 17.21 9.73 16.83
C GLY A 57 16.37 9.15 17.97
N GLU A 58 15.58 8.08 17.70
CA GLU A 58 14.62 7.50 18.63
C GLU A 58 15.03 6.06 19.05
N LYS A 59 15.81 5.38 18.22
CA LYS A 59 16.15 3.95 18.35
C LYS A 59 17.64 3.70 18.20
N THR A 60 18.15 2.76 18.99
CA THR A 60 19.52 2.30 18.88
C THR A 60 19.76 1.52 17.58
N SER A 61 21.01 1.40 17.15
CA SER A 61 21.39 0.59 15.98
C SER A 61 21.00 -0.89 16.13
N ARG A 62 20.94 -1.42 17.35
CA ARG A 62 20.48 -2.79 17.64
C ARG A 62 18.98 -2.94 17.39
N GLU A 63 18.17 -2.00 17.86
CA GLU A 63 16.71 -1.97 17.65
C GLU A 63 16.37 -1.79 16.17
N ILE A 64 17.05 -0.88 15.46
CA ILE A 64 16.91 -0.68 14.02
C ILE A 64 17.19 -1.96 13.25
N ARG A 65 18.27 -2.68 13.60
CA ARG A 65 18.61 -3.95 12.97
C ARG A 65 17.57 -5.03 13.26
N ALA A 66 17.08 -5.12 14.50
CA ALA A 66 16.01 -6.05 14.87
C ALA A 66 14.72 -5.77 14.11
N LEU A 67 14.33 -4.50 14.03
CA LEU A 67 13.17 -4.02 13.27
C LEU A 67 13.29 -4.35 11.77
N ALA A 68 14.44 -4.07 11.15
CA ALA A 68 14.69 -4.40 9.76
C ALA A 68 14.60 -5.91 9.49
N ARG A 69 15.14 -6.74 10.41
CA ARG A 69 15.05 -8.20 10.28
C ARG A 69 13.61 -8.70 10.40
N GLU A 70 12.82 -8.15 11.32
CA GLU A 70 11.40 -8.49 11.44
C GLU A 70 10.61 -8.01 10.21
N ASN A 71 10.92 -6.83 9.66
CA ASN A 71 10.33 -6.35 8.41
C ASN A 71 10.55 -7.32 7.25
N PHE A 72 11.77 -7.84 7.06
CA PHE A 72 12.05 -8.86 6.03
C PHE A 72 11.22 -10.13 6.23
N ARG A 73 11.08 -10.61 7.48
CA ARG A 73 10.23 -11.77 7.79
C ARG A 73 8.76 -11.50 7.44
N ARG A 74 8.25 -10.30 7.76
CA ARG A 74 6.87 -9.93 7.44
C ARG A 74 6.65 -9.73 5.94
N ILE A 75 7.61 -9.19 5.21
CA ILE A 75 7.57 -9.10 3.74
C ILE A 75 7.49 -10.51 3.13
N GLY A 76 8.32 -11.45 3.59
CA GLY A 76 8.25 -12.84 3.14
C GLY A 76 6.91 -13.50 3.43
N GLU A 77 6.35 -13.29 4.65
CA GLU A 77 5.00 -13.72 5.01
C GLU A 77 3.95 -13.11 4.07
N SER A 78 4.03 -11.82 3.81
CA SER A 78 3.06 -11.09 2.97
C SER A 78 3.03 -11.62 1.55
N PHE A 79 4.18 -11.80 0.90
CA PHE A 79 4.23 -12.32 -0.47
C PHE A 79 3.78 -13.79 -0.57
N ALA A 80 4.21 -14.64 0.37
CA ALA A 80 3.76 -16.04 0.39
C ALA A 80 2.24 -16.14 0.62
N CYS A 81 1.72 -15.34 1.56
CA CYS A 81 0.29 -15.29 1.82
C CYS A 81 -0.51 -14.63 0.68
N ALA A 82 0.05 -13.65 -0.04
CA ALA A 82 -0.59 -13.07 -1.22
C ALA A 82 -0.84 -14.15 -2.29
N ALA A 83 0.17 -14.99 -2.58
CA ALA A 83 0.02 -16.12 -3.50
C ALA A 83 -1.05 -17.14 -3.03
N LYS A 84 -1.09 -17.44 -1.72
CA LYS A 84 -2.09 -18.34 -1.12
C LYS A 84 -3.49 -17.76 -1.17
N THR A 85 -3.66 -16.51 -0.73
CA THR A 85 -4.97 -15.85 -0.61
C THR A 85 -5.60 -15.58 -1.97
N ALA A 86 -4.79 -15.43 -3.04
CA ALA A 86 -5.27 -15.33 -4.40
C ALA A 86 -6.08 -16.56 -4.85
N GLY A 87 -5.71 -17.76 -4.38
CA GLY A 87 -6.42 -19.01 -4.67
C GLY A 87 -7.58 -19.31 -3.71
N MET A 88 -7.81 -18.51 -2.65
CA MET A 88 -8.88 -18.74 -1.68
C MET A 88 -10.18 -18.05 -2.12
N SER A 89 -11.32 -18.64 -1.79
CA SER A 89 -12.60 -17.92 -1.86
C SER A 89 -12.67 -16.82 -0.79
N PHE A 90 -13.60 -15.89 -0.97
CA PHE A 90 -13.75 -14.80 0.02
C PHE A 90 -14.19 -15.36 1.39
N GLU A 91 -15.10 -16.33 1.40
CA GLU A 91 -15.61 -16.98 2.62
C GLU A 91 -14.49 -17.68 3.40
N ALA A 92 -13.56 -18.34 2.69
CA ALA A 92 -12.40 -18.98 3.31
C ALA A 92 -11.36 -17.97 3.82
N LEU A 93 -11.30 -16.76 3.23
CA LEU A 93 -10.40 -15.69 3.63
C LEU A 93 -10.98 -14.86 4.79
N GLN A 94 -12.29 -14.64 4.83
CA GLN A 94 -12.99 -13.75 5.75
C GLN A 94 -12.61 -13.95 7.25
N PRO A 95 -12.47 -15.19 7.79
CA PRO A 95 -12.05 -15.39 9.18
C PRO A 95 -10.63 -14.91 9.50
N ARG A 96 -9.87 -14.52 8.49
CA ARG A 96 -8.47 -14.06 8.58
C ARG A 96 -8.31 -12.56 8.41
N VAL A 97 -9.36 -11.89 7.96
CA VAL A 97 -9.31 -10.47 7.62
C VAL A 97 -10.43 -9.73 8.34
N GLU A 98 -10.05 -8.82 9.21
CA GLU A 98 -10.97 -7.87 9.83
C GLU A 98 -10.94 -6.57 9.00
N PHE A 99 -12.14 -6.02 8.74
CA PHE A 99 -12.27 -4.74 8.08
C PHE A 99 -12.87 -3.73 9.06
N VAL A 100 -12.19 -2.61 9.22
CA VAL A 100 -12.61 -1.50 10.05
C VAL A 100 -12.77 -0.28 9.16
N ALA A 101 -14.00 0.09 8.92
CA ALA A 101 -14.39 1.28 8.16
C ALA A 101 -15.67 1.84 8.74
N ASP A 102 -15.96 3.11 8.46
CA ASP A 102 -17.25 3.69 8.75
C ASP A 102 -18.35 2.90 8.01
N SER A 103 -19.44 2.59 8.72
CA SER A 103 -20.58 1.86 8.16
C SER A 103 -21.16 2.55 6.92
N GLN A 104 -21.13 3.88 6.86
CA GLN A 104 -21.58 4.66 5.71
C GLN A 104 -20.69 4.45 4.46
N VAL A 105 -19.40 4.13 4.65
CA VAL A 105 -18.50 3.77 3.55
C VAL A 105 -18.79 2.38 3.01
N LEU A 106 -19.17 1.43 3.89
CA LEU A 106 -19.44 0.05 3.50
C LEU A 106 -20.85 -0.14 2.93
N SER A 107 -21.83 0.54 3.49
CA SER A 107 -23.25 0.40 3.17
C SER A 107 -23.93 1.76 3.19
N PRO A 108 -23.80 2.55 2.12
CA PRO A 108 -24.45 3.86 2.04
C PRO A 108 -25.97 3.71 2.11
N PRO A 109 -26.67 4.59 2.83
CA PRO A 109 -28.11 4.51 2.98
C PRO A 109 -28.85 4.75 1.67
N GLY A 110 -30.00 4.07 1.49
CA GLY A 110 -31.05 4.52 0.58
C GLY A 110 -31.05 3.93 -0.84
N GLY A 111 -30.36 2.83 -1.14
CA GLY A 111 -30.46 2.15 -2.46
C GLY A 111 -29.94 2.95 -3.67
N GLN A 112 -29.46 4.17 -3.46
CA GLN A 112 -28.76 4.96 -4.48
C GLN A 112 -27.31 4.50 -4.62
N LYS A 113 -26.73 4.67 -5.81
CA LYS A 113 -25.30 4.43 -5.99
C LYS A 113 -24.52 5.40 -5.11
N PRO A 114 -23.55 4.90 -4.32
CA PRO A 114 -22.81 5.74 -3.38
C PRO A 114 -21.91 6.74 -4.10
N GLN A 115 -21.48 7.79 -3.39
CA GLN A 115 -20.43 8.67 -3.88
C GLN A 115 -19.17 7.85 -4.17
N SER A 116 -18.57 8.05 -5.35
CA SER A 116 -17.33 7.37 -5.72
C SER A 116 -16.20 7.72 -4.76
N ILE A 117 -15.29 6.76 -4.56
CA ILE A 117 -14.18 6.86 -3.60
C ILE A 117 -12.83 6.69 -4.31
N VAL A 118 -11.87 7.50 -3.90
CA VAL A 118 -10.44 7.23 -4.11
C VAL A 118 -9.86 6.79 -2.77
N ALA A 119 -9.28 5.59 -2.74
CA ALA A 119 -8.56 5.07 -1.58
C ALA A 119 -7.04 5.18 -1.82
N ALA A 120 -6.38 6.09 -1.11
CA ALA A 120 -4.93 6.11 -1.04
C ALA A 120 -4.48 4.96 -0.14
N ILE A 121 -3.85 3.95 -0.73
CA ILE A 121 -3.38 2.75 -0.03
C ILE A 121 -1.86 2.65 -0.09
N GLY A 122 -1.29 1.85 0.81
CA GLY A 122 0.16 1.67 0.90
C GLY A 122 0.57 0.21 0.95
N HIS A 123 1.87 -0.04 0.76
CA HIS A 123 2.45 -1.38 0.85
C HIS A 123 2.64 -1.78 2.33
N PHE A 124 1.50 -2.00 3.02
CA PHE A 124 1.44 -2.46 4.39
C PHE A 124 0.93 -3.89 4.44
N GLY A 125 1.56 -4.74 5.25
CA GLY A 125 1.13 -6.13 5.44
C GLY A 125 0.90 -6.87 4.12
N ASN A 126 -0.18 -7.64 4.03
CA ASN A 126 -0.60 -8.29 2.77
C ASN A 126 -1.49 -7.34 1.95
N PHE A 127 -0.88 -6.36 1.31
CA PHE A 127 -1.58 -5.33 0.54
C PHE A 127 -2.37 -5.89 -0.68
N GLU A 128 -2.11 -7.09 -1.17
CA GLU A 128 -2.92 -7.70 -2.23
C GLU A 128 -4.36 -8.01 -1.75
N ILE A 129 -4.60 -8.07 -0.44
CA ILE A 129 -5.96 -8.25 0.11
C ILE A 129 -6.85 -7.02 -0.15
N TYR A 130 -6.30 -5.82 -0.37
CA TYR A 130 -7.12 -4.65 -0.72
C TYR A 130 -8.04 -4.92 -1.91
N ALA A 131 -7.58 -5.71 -2.89
CA ALA A 131 -8.39 -6.06 -4.05
C ALA A 131 -9.66 -6.88 -3.69
N ARG A 132 -9.73 -7.47 -2.48
CA ARG A 132 -10.90 -8.21 -1.99
C ARG A 132 -11.96 -7.32 -1.35
N PHE A 133 -11.69 -6.02 -1.20
CA PHE A 133 -12.61 -5.10 -0.54
C PHE A 133 -13.98 -5.03 -1.23
N GLY A 134 -14.05 -5.19 -2.55
CA GLY A 134 -15.30 -5.23 -3.30
C GLY A 134 -16.31 -6.27 -2.82
N HIS A 135 -15.85 -7.38 -2.24
CA HIS A 135 -16.74 -8.39 -1.65
C HIS A 135 -17.44 -7.90 -0.36
N LEU A 136 -16.88 -6.91 0.33
CA LEU A 136 -17.46 -6.32 1.54
C LEU A 136 -18.30 -5.09 1.25
N ALA A 137 -18.03 -4.40 0.17
CA ALA A 137 -18.73 -3.20 -0.25
C ALA A 137 -19.33 -3.41 -1.66
N PRO A 138 -20.33 -4.30 -1.81
CA PRO A 138 -20.90 -4.67 -3.13
C PRO A 138 -21.61 -3.52 -3.82
N ALA A 139 -21.90 -2.42 -3.12
CA ALA A 139 -22.42 -1.20 -3.72
C ALA A 139 -21.38 -0.49 -4.62
N TYR A 140 -20.09 -0.81 -4.48
CA TYR A 140 -19.02 -0.23 -5.28
C TYR A 140 -18.49 -1.20 -6.32
N THR A 141 -18.13 -0.65 -7.49
CA THR A 141 -17.25 -1.33 -8.44
C THR A 141 -15.80 -0.95 -8.10
N CYS A 142 -15.01 -1.92 -7.66
CA CYS A 142 -13.63 -1.68 -7.23
C CYS A 142 -12.64 -1.77 -8.38
N GLY A 143 -11.69 -0.85 -8.41
CA GLY A 143 -10.59 -0.83 -9.37
C GLY A 143 -9.27 -0.44 -8.73
N THR A 144 -8.17 -0.84 -9.34
CA THR A 144 -6.82 -0.41 -8.93
C THR A 144 -5.89 -0.35 -10.14
N THR A 145 -4.78 0.37 -9.99
CA THR A 145 -3.75 0.45 -11.04
C THR A 145 -2.55 -0.42 -10.72
N TYR A 146 -1.95 -1.00 -11.75
CA TYR A 146 -0.71 -1.74 -11.62
C TYR A 146 0.30 -1.40 -12.70
N ARG A 147 1.53 -1.83 -12.54
CA ARG A 147 2.56 -1.78 -13.55
C ARG A 147 2.86 -3.19 -14.02
N ALA A 148 2.69 -3.46 -15.31
CA ALA A 148 2.98 -4.74 -15.90
C ALA A 148 4.46 -5.14 -15.71
N LEU A 149 4.70 -6.42 -15.48
CA LEU A 149 6.04 -6.99 -15.50
C LEU A 149 6.56 -7.01 -16.94
N ARG A 150 7.88 -6.93 -17.09
CA ARG A 150 8.52 -6.98 -18.41
C ARG A 150 8.38 -8.35 -19.08
N GLN A 151 8.25 -9.40 -18.29
CA GLN A 151 8.11 -10.78 -18.73
C GLN A 151 6.61 -11.11 -18.91
N PRO A 152 6.13 -11.29 -20.15
CA PRO A 152 4.69 -11.52 -20.42
C PRO A 152 4.10 -12.73 -19.69
N LEU A 153 4.80 -13.87 -19.64
CA LEU A 153 4.33 -15.08 -18.94
C LEU A 153 4.19 -14.85 -17.44
N LEU A 154 5.18 -14.18 -16.80
CA LEU A 154 5.09 -13.85 -15.37
C LEU A 154 4.01 -12.80 -15.10
N ASN A 155 3.83 -11.85 -16.02
CA ASN A 155 2.75 -10.88 -15.91
C ASN A 155 1.38 -11.57 -16.03
N GLY A 156 1.19 -12.48 -16.99
CA GLY A 156 -0.02 -13.29 -17.11
C GLY A 156 -0.29 -14.11 -15.85
N LEU A 157 0.73 -14.75 -15.28
CA LEU A 157 0.62 -15.48 -14.03
C LEU A 157 0.18 -14.58 -12.86
N LEU A 158 0.74 -13.37 -12.76
CA LEU A 158 0.33 -12.39 -11.74
C LEU A 158 -1.13 -11.94 -11.93
N GLN A 159 -1.56 -11.70 -13.19
CA GLN A 159 -2.95 -11.33 -13.46
C GLN A 159 -3.91 -12.46 -13.14
N SER A 160 -3.59 -13.73 -13.47
CA SER A 160 -4.44 -14.87 -13.14
C SER A 160 -4.67 -15.04 -11.63
N LEU A 161 -3.70 -14.64 -10.79
CA LEU A 161 -3.87 -14.60 -9.34
C LEU A 161 -4.89 -13.53 -8.89
N ARG A 162 -5.12 -12.50 -9.71
CA ARG A 162 -6.01 -11.37 -9.40
C ARG A 162 -7.43 -11.54 -9.94
N GLU A 163 -7.66 -12.45 -10.88
CA GLU A 163 -8.97 -12.65 -11.53
C GLU A 163 -10.12 -12.88 -10.55
N ARG A 164 -9.87 -13.58 -9.45
CA ARG A 164 -10.87 -13.89 -8.41
C ARG A 164 -11.04 -12.79 -7.37
N SER A 165 -10.37 -11.65 -7.54
CA SER A 165 -10.39 -10.60 -6.52
C SER A 165 -11.70 -9.81 -6.47
N GLY A 166 -12.45 -9.77 -7.57
CA GLY A 166 -13.60 -8.87 -7.74
C GLY A 166 -13.20 -7.41 -8.04
N CYS A 167 -11.91 -7.15 -8.30
CA CYS A 167 -11.37 -5.82 -8.57
C CYS A 167 -10.89 -5.74 -10.03
N VAL A 168 -11.15 -4.61 -10.69
CA VAL A 168 -10.64 -4.31 -12.02
C VAL A 168 -9.21 -3.77 -11.93
N PHE A 169 -8.29 -4.31 -12.75
CA PHE A 169 -6.89 -3.91 -12.75
C PHE A 169 -6.54 -3.15 -14.02
N PHE A 170 -6.07 -1.91 -13.88
CA PHE A 170 -5.69 -1.04 -15.00
C PHE A 170 -4.16 -0.95 -15.11
N GLU A 171 -3.61 -1.29 -16.28
CA GLU A 171 -2.17 -1.09 -16.54
C GLU A 171 -1.90 0.40 -16.75
N ARG A 172 -0.99 0.96 -15.97
CA ARG A 172 -0.76 2.41 -15.87
C ARG A 172 -0.31 3.08 -17.16
N ARG A 173 0.27 2.35 -18.12
CA ARG A 173 0.81 2.90 -19.36
C ARG A 173 -0.21 2.90 -20.49
N PHE A 174 -1.11 1.90 -20.52
CA PHE A 174 -1.96 1.63 -21.67
C PHE A 174 -3.45 1.83 -21.39
N ASP A 175 -3.91 1.60 -20.17
CA ASP A 175 -5.34 1.60 -19.83
C ASP A 175 -5.88 2.98 -19.41
N GLY A 176 -5.15 4.06 -19.69
CA GLY A 176 -5.58 5.41 -19.32
C GLY A 176 -6.99 5.79 -19.80
N PRO A 177 -7.37 5.53 -21.07
CA PRO A 177 -8.75 5.76 -21.55
C PRO A 177 -9.79 4.92 -20.80
N VAL A 178 -9.51 3.63 -20.56
CA VAL A 178 -10.40 2.69 -19.87
C VAL A 178 -10.57 3.09 -18.40
N LEU A 179 -9.48 3.50 -17.73
CA LEU A 179 -9.53 4.01 -16.36
C LEU A 179 -10.37 5.30 -16.27
N ARG A 180 -10.28 6.20 -17.27
CA ARG A 180 -11.14 7.39 -17.31
C ARG A 180 -12.61 7.04 -17.48
N ALA A 181 -12.94 6.09 -18.35
CA ALA A 181 -14.30 5.60 -18.52
C ALA A 181 -14.85 4.96 -17.23
N PHE A 182 -14.01 4.17 -16.54
CA PHE A 182 -14.33 3.59 -15.23
C PHE A 182 -14.64 4.69 -14.19
N MET A 183 -13.80 5.71 -14.08
CA MET A 183 -13.96 6.79 -13.08
C MET A 183 -15.19 7.68 -13.33
N ASN A 184 -15.72 7.71 -14.54
CA ASN A 184 -16.96 8.42 -14.86
C ASN A 184 -18.24 7.61 -14.54
N GLN A 185 -18.10 6.37 -14.08
CA GLN A 185 -19.23 5.58 -13.60
C GLN A 185 -19.57 5.96 -12.15
N PRO A 186 -20.84 5.93 -11.76
CA PRO A 186 -21.22 6.15 -10.36
C PRO A 186 -20.90 4.93 -9.50
N GLY A 187 -20.56 5.16 -8.23
CA GLY A 187 -20.30 4.10 -7.26
C GLY A 187 -19.02 3.31 -7.53
N VAL A 188 -17.97 3.98 -8.01
CA VAL A 188 -16.66 3.35 -8.16
C VAL A 188 -15.77 3.61 -6.96
N MET A 189 -14.89 2.65 -6.66
CA MET A 189 -13.83 2.78 -5.65
C MET A 189 -12.49 2.47 -6.31
N LEU A 190 -11.63 3.48 -6.43
CA LEU A 190 -10.29 3.35 -7.01
C LEU A 190 -9.23 3.31 -5.92
N GLY A 191 -8.57 2.15 -5.73
CA GLY A 191 -7.41 1.99 -4.87
C GLY A 191 -6.11 2.40 -5.58
N LEU A 192 -5.34 3.32 -4.98
CA LEU A 192 -4.06 3.79 -5.53
C LEU A 192 -2.93 3.61 -4.53
N LEU A 193 -1.97 2.71 -4.83
CA LEU A 193 -0.74 2.56 -4.06
C LEU A 193 0.11 3.83 -4.22
N SER A 194 0.23 4.63 -3.15
CA SER A 194 0.80 5.98 -3.20
C SER A 194 1.89 6.26 -2.15
N ASP A 195 2.30 5.26 -1.39
CA ASP A 195 3.31 5.34 -0.31
C ASP A 195 4.76 5.22 -0.80
N GLN A 196 4.99 4.94 -2.07
CA GLN A 196 6.32 4.81 -2.66
C GLN A 196 6.75 6.10 -3.39
N HIS A 197 8.03 6.15 -3.83
CA HIS A 197 8.60 7.28 -4.55
C HIS A 197 7.80 7.64 -5.81
N GLY A 198 7.30 8.87 -5.89
CA GLY A 198 6.38 9.37 -6.92
C GLY A 198 7.01 9.63 -8.29
N GLY A 199 8.32 9.35 -8.46
CA GLY A 199 9.03 9.62 -9.72
C GLY A 199 9.56 11.05 -9.81
N LYS A 200 9.96 11.48 -11.02
CA LYS A 200 10.53 12.81 -11.26
C LYS A 200 9.48 13.93 -11.16
N SER A 201 8.24 13.63 -11.52
CA SER A 201 7.09 14.55 -11.49
C SER A 201 6.27 14.48 -10.20
N GLY A 202 6.73 13.76 -9.20
CA GLY A 202 6.07 13.72 -7.89
C GLY A 202 6.26 14.99 -7.08
N LEU A 203 5.30 15.28 -6.21
CA LEU A 203 5.36 16.42 -5.28
C LEU A 203 6.48 16.24 -4.27
N ARG A 204 7.19 17.31 -3.96
CA ARG A 204 8.22 17.32 -2.91
C ARG A 204 7.55 17.59 -1.58
N LEU A 205 7.31 16.55 -0.79
CA LEU A 205 6.60 16.64 0.48
C LEU A 205 7.36 15.88 1.57
N PRO A 206 7.21 16.30 2.84
CA PRO A 206 7.78 15.57 3.97
C PRO A 206 7.09 14.21 4.14
N PHE A 207 7.87 13.20 4.56
CA PHE A 207 7.42 11.91 5.03
C PHE A 207 8.39 11.41 6.10
N LEU A 208 7.89 11.14 7.32
CA LEU A 208 8.69 10.80 8.50
C LEU A 208 9.84 11.80 8.75
N GLY A 209 9.52 13.09 8.64
CA GLY A 209 10.47 14.19 8.89
C GLY A 209 11.48 14.46 7.76
N HIS A 210 11.39 13.76 6.62
CA HIS A 210 12.33 13.91 5.50
C HIS A 210 11.61 14.12 4.18
N GLU A 211 12.10 15.06 3.39
CA GLU A 211 11.56 15.38 2.08
C GLU A 211 11.69 14.18 1.11
N CYS A 212 10.61 13.86 0.41
CA CYS A 212 10.59 12.82 -0.58
C CYS A 212 9.63 13.16 -1.74
N SER A 213 9.77 12.44 -2.87
CA SER A 213 8.84 12.56 -3.99
C SER A 213 7.57 11.74 -3.70
N THR A 214 6.41 12.40 -3.68
CA THR A 214 5.09 11.81 -3.42
C THR A 214 4.23 11.87 -4.67
N SER A 215 3.55 10.77 -5.00
CA SER A 215 2.62 10.72 -6.14
C SER A 215 1.40 11.61 -5.89
N PRO A 216 1.04 12.55 -6.79
CA PRO A 216 -0.16 13.37 -6.63
C PRO A 216 -1.46 12.64 -7.03
N ALA A 217 -1.38 11.42 -7.54
CA ALA A 217 -2.50 10.72 -8.15
C ALA A 217 -3.76 10.64 -7.28
N PRO A 218 -3.73 10.29 -5.97
CA PRO A 218 -4.93 10.25 -5.15
C PRO A 218 -5.67 11.61 -5.11
N ALA A 219 -4.95 12.70 -4.92
CA ALA A 219 -5.55 14.05 -4.89
C ALA A 219 -6.12 14.45 -6.25
N ILE A 220 -5.37 14.20 -7.34
CA ILE A 220 -5.82 14.52 -8.71
C ILE A 220 -7.10 13.77 -9.05
N PHE A 221 -7.17 12.46 -8.79
CA PHE A 221 -8.37 11.67 -9.08
C PHE A 221 -9.54 12.09 -8.21
N ALA A 222 -9.33 12.32 -6.91
CA ALA A 222 -10.39 12.75 -6.00
C ALA A 222 -11.00 14.10 -6.42
N LEU A 223 -10.16 15.09 -6.75
CA LEU A 223 -10.60 16.40 -7.23
C LEU A 223 -11.30 16.32 -8.59
N ARG A 224 -10.68 15.63 -9.56
CA ARG A 224 -11.18 15.58 -10.94
C ARG A 224 -12.54 14.88 -11.07
N TYR A 225 -12.77 13.83 -10.29
CA TYR A 225 -13.97 12.98 -10.37
C TYR A 225 -14.92 13.18 -9.18
N HIS A 226 -14.70 14.24 -8.38
CA HIS A 226 -15.51 14.56 -7.20
C HIS A 226 -15.72 13.39 -6.24
N CYS A 227 -14.65 12.60 -6.05
CA CYS A 227 -14.65 11.44 -5.18
C CYS A 227 -14.32 11.82 -3.73
N ALA A 228 -14.91 11.12 -2.78
CA ALA A 228 -14.40 11.12 -1.40
C ALA A 228 -13.00 10.49 -1.36
N LEU A 229 -12.09 11.04 -0.56
CA LEU A 229 -10.72 10.52 -0.42
C LEU A 229 -10.52 9.92 0.96
N TYR A 230 -10.08 8.66 1.00
CA TYR A 230 -9.74 7.95 2.23
C TYR A 230 -8.34 7.34 2.12
N THR A 231 -7.74 7.01 3.28
CA THR A 231 -6.57 6.13 3.32
C THR A 231 -6.98 4.72 3.70
N GLY A 232 -6.25 3.71 3.22
CA GLY A 232 -6.45 2.31 3.60
C GLY A 232 -5.14 1.67 4.03
N ILE A 233 -5.13 1.07 5.25
CA ILE A 233 -3.95 0.44 5.83
C ILE A 233 -4.24 -1.02 6.16
N CYS A 234 -3.42 -1.94 5.65
CA CYS A 234 -3.48 -3.34 5.99
C CYS A 234 -2.48 -3.67 7.12
N TYR A 235 -2.94 -3.80 8.34
CA TYR A 235 -2.11 -4.21 9.48
C TYR A 235 -2.03 -5.74 9.58
N ARG A 236 -0.83 -6.24 9.85
CA ARG A 236 -0.65 -7.62 10.28
C ARG A 236 -0.97 -7.73 11.77
N VAL A 237 -2.09 -8.35 12.13
CA VAL A 237 -2.51 -8.51 13.54
C VAL A 237 -2.15 -9.87 14.14
N GLY A 238 -1.61 -10.78 13.32
CA GLY A 238 -1.17 -12.11 13.73
C GLY A 238 -0.61 -12.90 12.58
N LEU A 239 -0.18 -14.14 12.82
CA LEU A 239 0.28 -15.02 11.76
C LEU A 239 -0.87 -15.34 10.79
N ALA A 240 -0.72 -14.96 9.51
CA ALA A 240 -1.77 -15.07 8.49
C ALA A 240 -3.12 -14.46 8.95
N ARG A 241 -3.05 -13.32 9.64
CA ARG A 241 -4.22 -12.53 10.06
C ARG A 241 -3.96 -11.06 9.84
N TRP A 242 -4.95 -10.38 9.29
CA TRP A 242 -4.83 -8.97 8.89
C TRP A 242 -6.05 -8.19 9.33
N ARG A 243 -5.84 -6.89 9.52
CA ARG A 243 -6.89 -5.91 9.71
C ARG A 243 -6.69 -4.81 8.69
N ILE A 244 -7.69 -4.55 7.86
CA ILE A 244 -7.71 -3.41 6.95
C ILE A 244 -8.52 -2.32 7.63
N GLU A 245 -7.89 -1.17 7.83
CA GLU A 245 -8.51 0.01 8.44
C GLU A 245 -8.62 1.12 7.38
N ALA A 246 -9.83 1.62 7.16
CA ALA A 246 -10.03 2.89 6.47
C ALA A 246 -9.81 4.03 7.47
N GLY A 247 -8.98 5.00 7.08
CA GLY A 247 -8.78 6.22 7.87
C GLY A 247 -9.99 7.16 7.77
N ALA A 248 -9.91 8.29 8.49
CA ALA A 248 -10.88 9.38 8.32
C ALA A 248 -10.84 9.94 6.88
N GLN A 249 -11.95 10.50 6.44
CA GLN A 249 -12.03 11.16 5.14
C GLN A 249 -11.05 12.35 5.09
N ILE A 250 -10.24 12.41 4.06
CA ILE A 250 -9.35 13.52 3.79
C ILE A 250 -10.11 14.58 2.99
N ALA A 251 -10.19 15.80 3.55
CA ALA A 251 -10.87 16.91 2.90
C ALA A 251 -10.17 17.29 1.58
N THR A 252 -10.90 17.29 0.48
CA THR A 252 -10.43 17.75 -0.83
C THR A 252 -10.81 19.21 -1.11
N HIS A 253 -11.77 19.75 -0.36
CA HIS A 253 -12.25 21.13 -0.43
C HIS A 253 -12.25 21.77 0.95
N GLU A 254 -12.07 23.09 0.97
CA GLU A 254 -12.15 23.92 2.16
C GLU A 254 -12.87 25.23 1.79
N ASN A 255 -13.90 25.60 2.57
CA ASN A 255 -14.75 26.76 2.28
C ASN A 255 -15.31 26.78 0.84
N GLY A 256 -15.72 25.63 0.31
CA GLY A 256 -16.27 25.45 -1.03
C GLY A 256 -15.23 25.52 -2.16
N ARG A 257 -13.93 25.68 -1.87
CA ARG A 257 -12.85 25.74 -2.85
C ARG A 257 -11.99 24.48 -2.83
N PRO A 258 -11.48 24.02 -3.97
CA PRO A 258 -10.53 22.91 -4.01
C PRO A 258 -9.27 23.26 -3.22
N ARG A 259 -8.80 22.36 -2.36
CA ARG A 259 -7.47 22.43 -1.74
C ARG A 259 -6.38 22.10 -2.76
N SER A 260 -5.18 22.56 -2.52
CA SER A 260 -4.04 22.20 -3.38
C SER A 260 -3.72 20.69 -3.28
N THR A 261 -3.20 20.12 -4.36
CA THR A 261 -2.77 18.72 -4.39
C THR A 261 -1.70 18.43 -3.34
N GLU A 262 -0.84 19.41 -3.06
CA GLU A 262 0.19 19.35 -2.03
C GLU A 262 -0.40 19.21 -0.63
N ALA A 263 -1.38 20.06 -0.29
CA ALA A 263 -2.04 20.03 1.02
C ALA A 263 -2.79 18.70 1.23
N ILE A 264 -3.53 18.23 0.22
CA ILE A 264 -4.24 16.94 0.28
C ILE A 264 -3.24 15.78 0.44
N MET A 265 -2.17 15.74 -0.36
CA MET A 265 -1.19 14.65 -0.28
C MET A 265 -0.31 14.72 0.97
N LEU A 266 -0.16 15.90 1.58
CA LEU A 266 0.47 16.01 2.90
C LEU A 266 -0.36 15.32 3.98
N ASP A 267 -1.69 15.46 3.95
CA ASP A 267 -2.58 14.77 4.89
C ASP A 267 -2.58 13.24 4.64
N VAL A 268 -2.51 12.79 3.38
CA VAL A 268 -2.29 11.37 3.05
C VAL A 268 -0.96 10.87 3.63
N ASN A 269 0.14 11.64 3.47
CA ASN A 269 1.43 11.27 4.03
C ASN A 269 1.35 11.18 5.57
N ARG A 270 0.71 12.14 6.26
CA ARG A 270 0.53 12.12 7.72
C ARG A 270 -0.22 10.86 8.19
N ALA A 271 -1.28 10.45 7.47
CA ALA A 271 -1.99 9.22 7.78
C ALA A 271 -1.09 7.97 7.61
N PHE A 272 -0.28 7.92 6.57
CA PHE A 272 0.71 6.85 6.39
C PHE A 272 1.82 6.88 7.43
N GLU A 273 2.29 8.07 7.84
CA GLU A 273 3.28 8.22 8.93
C GLU A 273 2.75 7.67 10.25
N ALA A 274 1.51 8.01 10.60
CA ALA A 274 0.85 7.47 11.79
C ALA A 274 0.79 5.94 11.74
N ALA A 275 0.44 5.36 10.58
CA ALA A 275 0.41 3.91 10.38
C ALA A 275 1.80 3.27 10.51
N VAL A 276 2.84 3.90 9.94
CA VAL A 276 4.24 3.43 10.07
C VAL A 276 4.71 3.51 11.52
N ARG A 277 4.39 4.58 12.26
CA ARG A 277 4.76 4.73 13.68
C ARG A 277 4.05 3.72 14.57
N ARG A 278 2.79 3.39 14.28
CA ARG A 278 2.00 2.39 15.01
C ARG A 278 2.59 0.98 14.89
N ASP A 279 3.02 0.56 13.70
CA ASP A 279 3.67 -0.74 13.46
C ASP A 279 4.79 -0.60 12.40
N PRO A 280 5.99 -0.16 12.81
CA PRO A 280 7.07 0.09 11.87
C PRO A 280 7.50 -1.14 11.07
N ALA A 281 7.37 -2.35 11.62
CA ALA A 281 7.73 -3.58 10.89
C ALA A 281 6.76 -3.92 9.76
N ASN A 282 5.60 -3.28 9.70
CA ASN A 282 4.52 -3.61 8.77
C ASN A 282 4.63 -2.90 7.42
N TRP A 283 5.46 -1.85 7.29
CA TRP A 283 5.64 -1.10 6.05
C TRP A 283 6.81 -1.63 5.19
N PHE A 284 6.79 -1.34 3.89
CA PHE A 284 7.73 -1.89 2.90
C PHE A 284 9.06 -1.10 2.84
N TRP A 285 9.91 -1.21 3.88
CA TRP A 285 11.17 -0.47 4.03
C TRP A 285 12.23 -0.75 2.98
N VAL A 286 12.11 -1.82 2.21
CA VAL A 286 13.07 -2.20 1.16
C VAL A 286 12.96 -1.35 -0.11
N HIS A 287 11.94 -0.46 -0.20
CA HIS A 287 11.80 0.53 -1.25
C HIS A 287 12.60 1.81 -0.92
N ASN A 288 13.28 2.38 -1.93
CA ASN A 288 14.06 3.62 -1.75
C ASN A 288 13.16 4.86 -1.84
N ARG A 289 12.35 5.13 -0.81
CA ARG A 289 11.38 6.23 -0.75
C ARG A 289 12.05 7.61 -0.87
N TRP A 290 13.20 7.80 -0.24
CA TRP A 290 13.94 9.07 -0.19
C TRP A 290 15.05 9.15 -1.25
N LYS A 291 14.89 8.48 -2.38
CA LYS A 291 15.83 8.54 -3.50
C LYS A 291 15.91 9.98 -4.05
N GLY A 292 17.10 10.57 -4.08
CA GLY A 292 17.35 11.91 -4.62
C GLY A 292 17.06 13.07 -3.64
N GLY A 293 16.70 12.78 -2.38
CA GLY A 293 16.69 13.77 -1.31
C GLY A 293 18.10 13.97 -0.76
N SER A 294 18.50 15.24 -0.55
CA SER A 294 19.76 15.54 0.14
C SER A 294 19.63 15.19 1.64
N PRO A 295 20.69 14.69 2.32
CA PRO A 295 20.65 14.38 3.75
C PRO A 295 20.42 15.59 4.66
N LYS A 296 20.29 16.81 4.13
CA LYS A 296 20.42 18.08 4.86
C LYS A 296 19.14 18.90 5.09
N SER A 297 17.94 18.35 4.92
CA SER A 297 16.74 19.09 5.34
C SER A 297 15.91 18.28 6.34
N LYS A 298 16.22 18.39 7.64
CA LYS A 298 15.23 18.21 8.68
C LYS A 298 14.23 19.36 8.50
N VAL A 299 13.02 19.07 8.09
CA VAL A 299 11.91 20.03 8.11
C VAL A 299 11.61 20.29 9.58
N GLN A 300 11.82 21.52 10.05
CA GLN A 300 11.39 21.93 11.39
C GLN A 300 9.88 21.77 11.47
N SER A 301 9.40 21.15 12.54
CA SER A 301 7.96 21.07 12.82
C SER A 301 7.42 22.49 13.03
N PRO A 302 6.20 22.84 12.60
CA PRO A 302 5.62 24.17 12.81
C PRO A 302 5.61 24.64 14.27
N GLU A 303 5.55 23.71 15.24
CA GLU A 303 5.58 24.00 16.68
C GLU A 303 6.90 24.60 17.18
N SER A 304 8.03 24.41 16.49
CA SER A 304 9.31 25.01 16.88
C SER A 304 9.52 26.45 16.36
N ALA A 305 8.66 26.91 15.43
CA ALA A 305 8.72 28.27 14.91
C ALA A 305 8.00 29.31 15.82
N GLU A 306 6.99 28.85 16.59
CA GLU A 306 6.28 29.76 17.53
C GLU A 306 7.08 30.06 18.81
N MET A 307 7.98 29.15 19.22
CA MET A 307 8.83 29.40 20.42
C MET A 307 10.02 30.33 20.16
N ALA A 308 10.42 30.57 18.90
CA ALA A 308 11.54 31.43 18.56
C ALA A 308 11.14 32.89 18.23
N ALA A 309 9.84 33.19 18.18
CA ALA A 309 9.31 34.53 17.91
C ALA A 309 8.81 35.26 19.18
N GLY A 310 9.04 34.69 20.37
CA GLY A 310 8.58 35.22 21.68
C GLY A 310 9.68 35.59 22.65
N GLU A 311 10.93 35.83 22.19
CA GLU A 311 12.01 36.45 23.00
C GLU A 311 12.43 37.80 22.44
#